data_35f4110ed69a9a0513a72e07ce8e77d2
#
_entry.id   35f4110ed69a9a0513a72e07ce8e77d2
#
_cell.length_a   1.000
_cell.length_b   1.000
_cell.length_c   1.000
_cell.angle_alpha   90.00
_cell.angle_beta   90.00
_cell.angle_gamma   90.00
#
_symmetry.space_group_name_H-M   'P 1'
#
loop_
_entity.id
_entity.type
_entity.pdbx_description
1 polymer ?
#
loop_
_entity_poly.entity_id
_entity_poly.type
_entity_poly.pdbx_seq_one_letter_code
_entity_poly.pdbx_strand_id
1 'polypeptide(L)'
;MIIFYDLQKDFYSRRGLIQRYGMAIGYYVTNFYLLLWGMLDHLTIIAKFAKDLKVEERQCGIKSDRFWKEFGPLEPGLTEFLTTEKISEWLSCMADMRHAAAHRTIAIPAPLLADTQESKKDEEEVVQIIREKYSFMYQVLPPEVMANLEPTMVWHWRVEHMKVVAPSMVYVKKDDSAYLRDPVISVDYDLQVVTAIMDAFLVRLFSEQGEPAPS
;
A
#
# COMPACT_ATOMS: atom_id res chain seq x y z
N MET A 1 -9.67 10.32 2.37
CA MET A 1 -8.79 10.77 1.28
C MET A 1 -8.12 12.12 1.55
N ILE A 2 -8.85 13.17 1.93
CA ILE A 2 -8.29 14.50 2.25
C ILE A 2 -7.22 14.45 3.35
N ILE A 3 -7.48 13.78 4.47
CA ILE A 3 -6.53 13.65 5.60
C ILE A 3 -5.24 12.93 5.17
N PHE A 4 -5.35 11.92 4.33
CA PHE A 4 -4.19 11.18 3.83
C PHE A 4 -3.31 12.05 2.91
N TYR A 5 -3.93 12.81 2.01
CA TYR A 5 -3.24 13.74 1.11
C TYR A 5 -2.53 14.86 1.89
N ASP A 6 -3.19 15.42 2.89
CA ASP A 6 -2.61 16.49 3.72
C ASP A 6 -1.44 15.98 4.56
N LEU A 7 -1.57 14.79 5.18
CA LEU A 7 -0.47 14.15 5.91
C LEU A 7 0.72 13.85 5.00
N GLN A 8 0.46 13.40 3.79
CA GLN A 8 1.51 13.12 2.81
C GLN A 8 2.21 14.39 2.34
N LYS A 9 1.45 15.46 2.06
CA LYS A 9 2.00 16.77 1.70
C LYS A 9 2.88 17.34 2.81
N ASP A 10 2.45 17.24 4.07
CA ASP A 10 3.23 17.67 5.23
C ASP A 10 4.48 16.80 5.44
N PHE A 11 4.37 15.51 5.20
CA PHE A 11 5.49 14.56 5.26
C PHE A 11 6.62 14.94 4.31
N TYR A 12 6.29 15.25 3.04
CA TYR A 12 7.30 15.60 2.03
C TYR A 12 7.79 17.04 2.12
N SER A 13 7.01 17.93 2.73
CA SER A 13 7.41 19.34 2.90
C SER A 13 8.32 19.59 4.10
N ARG A 14 8.28 18.73 5.10
CA ARG A 14 9.04 18.89 6.37
C ARG A 14 9.97 17.72 6.61
N ARG A 15 11.17 17.77 6.03
CA ARG A 15 12.21 16.72 6.09
C ARG A 15 12.54 16.17 7.49
N GLY A 16 12.30 16.91 8.58
CA GLY A 16 12.59 16.50 9.96
C GLY A 16 11.50 15.64 10.63
N LEU A 17 10.37 15.38 9.98
CA LEU A 17 9.21 14.69 10.57
C LEU A 17 8.98 13.29 9.99
N ILE A 18 9.89 12.81 9.13
CA ILE A 18 9.81 11.52 8.43
C ILE A 18 9.42 10.36 9.35
N GLN A 19 10.00 10.25 10.53
CA GLN A 19 9.68 9.14 11.43
C GLN A 19 8.28 9.22 12.05
N ARG A 20 7.82 10.41 12.46
CA ARG A 20 6.49 10.55 13.11
C ARG A 20 5.34 10.37 12.14
N TYR A 21 5.42 11.03 10.98
CA TYR A 21 4.36 10.95 9.97
C TYR A 21 4.42 9.67 9.14
N GLY A 22 5.61 9.10 8.94
CA GLY A 22 5.77 7.84 8.24
C GLY A 22 5.01 6.69 8.88
N MET A 23 5.08 6.56 10.21
CA MET A 23 4.30 5.55 10.93
C MET A 23 2.81 5.81 10.83
N ALA A 24 2.35 7.06 10.94
CA ALA A 24 0.94 7.41 10.81
C ALA A 24 0.42 7.11 9.39
N ILE A 25 1.15 7.50 8.35
CA ILE A 25 0.80 7.21 6.96
C ILE A 25 0.76 5.69 6.73
N GLY A 26 1.78 4.96 7.17
CA GLY A 26 1.82 3.51 7.08
C GLY A 26 0.63 2.84 7.76
N TYR A 27 0.25 3.32 8.94
CA TYR A 27 -0.93 2.85 9.66
C TYR A 27 -2.23 3.11 8.89
N TYR A 28 -2.44 4.33 8.37
CA TYR A 28 -3.65 4.65 7.61
C TYR A 28 -3.75 3.85 6.32
N VAL A 29 -2.65 3.71 5.58
CA VAL A 29 -2.62 2.89 4.36
C VAL A 29 -2.87 1.42 4.66
N THR A 30 -2.28 0.90 5.72
CA THR A 30 -2.51 -0.48 6.17
C THR A 30 -3.99 -0.72 6.50
N ASN A 31 -4.61 0.18 7.29
CA ASN A 31 -6.03 0.07 7.62
C ASN A 31 -6.93 0.25 6.39
N PHE A 32 -6.57 1.12 5.45
CA PHE A 32 -7.28 1.25 4.19
C PHE A 32 -7.38 -0.09 3.46
N TYR A 33 -6.27 -0.82 3.30
CA TYR A 33 -6.28 -2.11 2.61
C TYR A 33 -7.00 -3.21 3.38
N LEU A 34 -6.95 -3.20 4.71
CA LEU A 34 -7.74 -4.12 5.54
C LEU A 34 -9.24 -3.89 5.35
N LEU A 35 -9.68 -2.62 5.37
CA LEU A 35 -11.09 -2.25 5.16
C LEU A 35 -11.55 -2.58 3.75
N LEU A 36 -10.75 -2.28 2.75
CA LEU A 36 -11.05 -2.52 1.35
C LEU A 36 -11.22 -4.02 1.07
N TRP A 37 -10.34 -4.85 1.62
CA TRP A 37 -10.52 -6.29 1.55
C TRP A 37 -11.76 -6.77 2.31
N GLY A 38 -12.00 -6.24 3.50
CA GLY A 38 -13.20 -6.53 4.29
C GLY A 38 -14.50 -6.24 3.54
N MET A 39 -14.55 -5.16 2.75
CA MET A 39 -15.69 -4.84 1.88
C MET A 39 -15.93 -5.94 0.84
N LEU A 40 -14.86 -6.45 0.19
CA LEU A 40 -14.97 -7.54 -0.78
C LEU A 40 -15.48 -8.84 -0.13
N ASP A 41 -15.00 -9.18 1.06
CA ASP A 41 -15.48 -10.35 1.79
C ASP A 41 -16.95 -10.18 2.20
N HIS A 42 -17.40 -8.98 2.59
CA HIS A 42 -18.80 -8.70 2.92
C HIS A 42 -19.71 -8.83 1.69
N LEU A 43 -19.27 -8.51 0.47
CA LEU A 43 -20.05 -8.76 -0.75
C LEU A 43 -20.36 -10.24 -0.93
N THR A 44 -19.41 -11.12 -0.61
CA THR A 44 -19.65 -12.57 -0.71
C THR A 44 -20.63 -13.07 0.36
N ILE A 45 -20.66 -12.45 1.54
CA ILE A 45 -21.65 -12.74 2.58
C ILE A 45 -23.04 -12.26 2.12
N ILE A 46 -23.15 -11.07 1.54
CA ILE A 46 -24.41 -10.57 0.97
C ILE A 46 -24.89 -11.52 -0.12
N ALA A 47 -24.02 -11.93 -1.03
CA ALA A 47 -24.34 -12.87 -2.10
C ALA A 47 -24.81 -14.24 -1.55
N LYS A 48 -24.17 -14.73 -0.49
CA LYS A 48 -24.60 -15.96 0.20
C LYS A 48 -26.06 -15.88 0.64
N PHE A 49 -26.44 -14.80 1.31
CA PHE A 49 -27.82 -14.61 1.78
C PHE A 49 -28.80 -14.36 0.63
N ALA A 50 -28.43 -13.56 -0.35
CA ALA A 50 -29.27 -13.25 -1.50
C ALA A 50 -29.60 -14.49 -2.36
N LYS A 51 -28.69 -15.45 -2.46
CA LYS A 51 -28.85 -16.69 -3.27
C LYS A 51 -29.06 -17.95 -2.41
N ASP A 52 -29.32 -17.82 -1.12
CA ASP A 52 -29.51 -18.93 -0.13
C ASP A 52 -28.43 -20.03 -0.21
N LEU A 53 -27.16 -19.64 -0.33
CA LEU A 53 -26.05 -20.60 -0.41
C LEU A 53 -25.86 -21.34 0.92
N LYS A 54 -25.48 -22.62 0.84
CA LYS A 54 -25.27 -23.46 2.02
C LYS A 54 -23.86 -23.37 2.62
N VAL A 55 -22.99 -22.55 2.02
CA VAL A 55 -21.65 -22.26 2.54
C VAL A 55 -21.72 -21.55 3.89
N GLU A 56 -20.83 -21.90 4.82
CA GLU A 56 -20.75 -21.19 6.12
C GLU A 56 -20.17 -19.78 5.95
N GLU A 57 -20.61 -18.82 6.77
CA GLU A 57 -20.13 -17.41 6.68
C GLU A 57 -18.62 -17.30 6.76
N ARG A 58 -17.97 -18.06 7.64
CA ARG A 58 -16.49 -18.10 7.77
C ARG A 58 -15.78 -18.63 6.52
N GLN A 59 -16.51 -19.25 5.60
CA GLN A 59 -16.01 -19.75 4.32
C GLN A 59 -16.37 -18.81 3.16
N CYS A 60 -17.11 -17.73 3.45
CA CYS A 60 -17.33 -16.66 2.50
C CYS A 60 -16.09 -15.77 2.41
N GLY A 61 -15.73 -15.38 1.20
CA GLY A 61 -14.60 -14.50 0.93
C GLY A 61 -14.33 -14.43 -0.55
N ILE A 62 -13.85 -13.29 -1.02
CA ILE A 62 -13.65 -13.04 -2.46
C ILE A 62 -12.67 -14.03 -3.12
N LYS A 63 -11.75 -14.60 -2.36
CA LYS A 63 -10.80 -15.65 -2.82
C LYS A 63 -11.12 -17.03 -2.23
N SER A 64 -12.33 -17.26 -1.74
CA SER A 64 -12.72 -18.54 -1.18
C SER A 64 -13.19 -19.50 -2.25
N ASP A 65 -12.44 -20.57 -2.50
CA ASP A 65 -12.83 -21.64 -3.44
C ASP A 65 -14.17 -22.27 -3.06
N ARG A 66 -14.45 -22.38 -1.74
CA ARG A 66 -15.70 -22.93 -1.23
C ARG A 66 -16.90 -22.07 -1.63
N PHE A 67 -16.79 -20.77 -1.48
CA PHE A 67 -17.82 -19.83 -1.90
C PHE A 67 -18.05 -19.90 -3.42
N TRP A 68 -16.98 -19.82 -4.21
CA TRP A 68 -17.08 -19.81 -5.67
C TRP A 68 -17.57 -21.13 -6.27
N LYS A 69 -17.33 -22.25 -5.59
CA LYS A 69 -17.87 -23.55 -6.02
C LYS A 69 -19.40 -23.59 -5.99
N GLU A 70 -20.03 -22.89 -5.03
CA GLU A 70 -21.49 -22.81 -4.93
C GLU A 70 -22.08 -21.64 -5.72
N PHE A 71 -21.45 -20.46 -5.62
CA PHE A 71 -21.95 -19.24 -6.22
C PHE A 71 -21.63 -19.10 -7.72
N GLY A 72 -20.44 -19.52 -8.16
CA GLY A 72 -19.98 -19.35 -9.53
C GLY A 72 -20.91 -19.92 -10.59
N PRO A 73 -21.47 -21.14 -10.44
CA PRO A 73 -22.44 -21.69 -11.37
C PRO A 73 -23.74 -20.89 -11.48
N LEU A 74 -24.13 -20.15 -10.43
CA LEU A 74 -25.32 -19.30 -10.41
C LEU A 74 -25.08 -17.98 -11.11
N GLU A 75 -23.85 -17.49 -11.10
CA GLU A 75 -23.44 -16.19 -11.65
C GLU A 75 -22.18 -16.32 -12.53
N PRO A 76 -22.29 -17.02 -13.67
CA PRO A 76 -21.10 -17.29 -14.51
C PRO A 76 -20.47 -16.00 -15.08
N GLY A 77 -21.27 -14.99 -15.40
CA GLY A 77 -20.76 -13.73 -15.91
C GLY A 77 -19.97 -12.92 -14.87
N LEU A 78 -20.31 -13.04 -13.58
CA LEU A 78 -19.52 -12.43 -12.52
C LEU A 78 -18.21 -13.20 -12.28
N THR A 79 -18.29 -14.53 -12.37
CA THR A 79 -17.10 -15.39 -12.28
C THR A 79 -16.12 -15.06 -13.41
N GLU A 80 -16.60 -14.96 -14.65
CA GLU A 80 -15.79 -14.57 -15.80
C GLU A 80 -15.15 -13.19 -15.61
N PHE A 81 -15.92 -12.20 -15.18
CA PHE A 81 -15.40 -10.85 -14.89
C PHE A 81 -14.26 -10.87 -13.86
N LEU A 82 -14.43 -11.58 -12.74
CA LEU A 82 -13.42 -11.65 -11.68
C LEU A 82 -12.19 -12.48 -12.03
N THR A 83 -12.32 -13.40 -12.99
CA THR A 83 -11.21 -14.22 -13.49
C THR A 83 -10.48 -13.58 -14.67
N THR A 84 -10.93 -12.41 -15.17
CA THR A 84 -10.13 -11.65 -16.15
C THR A 84 -8.73 -11.39 -15.60
N GLU A 85 -7.72 -11.45 -16.46
CA GLU A 85 -6.31 -11.32 -16.07
C GLU A 85 -6.07 -10.12 -15.15
N LYS A 86 -6.54 -8.93 -15.55
CA LYS A 86 -6.36 -7.68 -14.79
C LYS A 86 -6.99 -7.72 -13.39
N ILE A 87 -8.21 -8.21 -13.27
CA ILE A 87 -8.90 -8.28 -11.97
C ILE A 87 -8.28 -9.37 -11.09
N SER A 88 -7.94 -10.52 -11.67
CA SER A 88 -7.29 -11.62 -10.95
C SER A 88 -5.92 -11.22 -10.41
N GLU A 89 -5.09 -10.54 -11.20
CA GLU A 89 -3.80 -10.00 -10.77
C GLU A 89 -3.98 -8.95 -9.66
N TRP A 90 -4.96 -8.04 -9.83
CA TRP A 90 -5.28 -7.05 -8.82
C TRP A 90 -5.73 -7.70 -7.50
N LEU A 91 -6.65 -8.67 -7.54
CA LEU A 91 -7.09 -9.43 -6.36
C LEU A 91 -5.93 -10.17 -5.69
N SER A 92 -4.98 -10.68 -6.46
CA SER A 92 -3.78 -11.33 -5.91
C SER A 92 -2.87 -10.34 -5.18
N CYS A 93 -2.63 -9.19 -5.78
CA CYS A 93 -1.88 -8.10 -5.17
C CYS A 93 -2.54 -7.62 -3.86
N MET A 94 -3.87 -7.44 -3.88
CA MET A 94 -4.64 -7.02 -2.71
C MET A 94 -4.62 -8.06 -1.58
N ALA A 95 -4.66 -9.36 -1.92
CA ALA A 95 -4.54 -10.44 -0.95
C ALA A 95 -3.17 -10.41 -0.25
N ASP A 96 -2.09 -10.16 -0.98
CA ASP A 96 -0.75 -10.03 -0.42
C ASP A 96 -0.64 -8.83 0.52
N MET A 97 -1.19 -7.68 0.12
CA MET A 97 -1.21 -6.47 0.96
C MET A 97 -2.03 -6.68 2.23
N ARG A 98 -3.21 -7.28 2.12
CA ARG A 98 -4.05 -7.63 3.26
C ARG A 98 -3.33 -8.61 4.20
N HIS A 99 -2.64 -9.61 3.64
CA HIS A 99 -1.88 -10.56 4.44
C HIS A 99 -0.73 -9.88 5.21
N ALA A 100 0.03 -9.02 4.53
CA ALA A 100 1.08 -8.24 5.16
C ALA A 100 0.51 -7.34 6.28
N ALA A 101 -0.56 -6.61 5.98
CA ALA A 101 -1.23 -5.71 6.92
C ALA A 101 -1.75 -6.42 8.17
N ALA A 102 -2.33 -7.63 8.01
CA ALA A 102 -2.94 -8.38 9.12
C ALA A 102 -1.92 -9.13 9.98
N HIS A 103 -0.76 -9.53 9.43
CA HIS A 103 0.09 -10.53 10.08
C HIS A 103 1.57 -10.15 10.20
N ARG A 104 2.06 -9.14 9.49
CA ARG A 104 3.51 -8.90 9.40
C ARG A 104 3.94 -7.48 9.72
N THR A 105 3.65 -6.55 8.83
CA THR A 105 4.21 -5.20 8.91
C THR A 105 3.24 -4.15 8.40
N ILE A 106 3.36 -2.97 8.98
CA ILE A 106 2.76 -1.74 8.46
C ILE A 106 3.47 -1.38 7.14
N ALA A 107 2.74 -0.86 6.16
CA ALA A 107 3.33 -0.28 4.96
C ALA A 107 4.37 0.79 5.32
N ILE A 108 5.57 0.69 4.76
CA ILE A 108 6.70 1.55 5.11
C ILE A 108 6.85 2.65 4.06
N PRO A 109 6.81 3.94 4.43
CA PRO A 109 7.12 5.02 3.50
C PRO A 109 8.56 4.90 2.99
N ALA A 110 8.71 4.88 1.67
CA ALA A 110 10.00 4.84 1.00
C ALA A 110 9.98 5.81 -0.20
N PRO A 111 10.17 7.12 0.04
CA PRO A 111 10.12 8.11 -1.03
C PRO A 111 11.20 7.83 -2.07
N LEU A 112 10.85 7.93 -3.34
CA LEU A 112 11.82 7.92 -4.42
C LEU A 112 12.58 9.23 -4.41
N LEU A 113 13.90 9.14 -4.35
CA LEU A 113 14.81 10.26 -4.30
C LEU A 113 15.56 10.39 -5.62
N ALA A 114 15.76 11.61 -6.08
CA ALA A 114 16.63 11.92 -7.21
C ALA A 114 17.78 12.80 -6.73
N ASP A 115 18.93 12.58 -7.32
CA ASP A 115 20.10 13.42 -7.09
C ASP A 115 19.85 14.88 -7.49
N THR A 116 20.41 15.77 -6.71
CA THR A 116 20.56 17.19 -7.02
C THR A 116 22.02 17.50 -7.33
N GLN A 117 22.32 18.70 -7.77
CA GLN A 117 23.71 19.13 -7.89
C GLN A 117 24.42 19.11 -6.53
N GLU A 118 23.71 19.48 -5.47
CA GLU A 118 24.26 19.48 -4.11
C GLU A 118 24.54 18.05 -3.62
N SER A 119 23.62 17.08 -3.80
CA SER A 119 23.84 15.70 -3.40
C SER A 119 24.95 14.99 -4.18
N LYS A 120 25.35 15.53 -5.34
CA LYS A 120 26.41 15.02 -6.21
C LYS A 120 27.80 15.61 -5.98
N LYS A 121 27.95 16.46 -4.95
CA LYS A 121 29.26 17.00 -4.58
C LYS A 121 30.26 15.87 -4.34
N ASP A 122 31.53 16.13 -4.63
CA ASP A 122 32.60 15.21 -4.35
C ASP A 122 32.66 14.81 -2.89
N GLU A 123 33.07 13.60 -2.61
CA GLU A 123 33.10 13.06 -1.26
C GLU A 123 33.98 13.88 -0.33
N GLU A 124 35.13 14.33 -0.83
CA GLU A 124 36.05 15.18 -0.06
C GLU A 124 35.41 16.51 0.35
N GLU A 125 34.65 17.15 -0.58
CA GLU A 125 33.91 18.38 -0.27
C GLU A 125 32.84 18.13 0.79
N VAL A 126 32.09 17.02 0.68
CA VAL A 126 31.07 16.66 1.67
C VAL A 126 31.68 16.36 3.02
N VAL A 127 32.80 15.63 3.08
CA VAL A 127 33.55 15.37 4.30
C VAL A 127 34.00 16.66 4.95
N GLN A 128 34.51 17.63 4.18
CA GLN A 128 34.90 18.92 4.72
C GLN A 128 33.70 19.68 5.35
N ILE A 129 32.57 19.71 4.68
CA ILE A 129 31.33 20.30 5.22
C ILE A 129 30.92 19.63 6.53
N ILE A 130 31.01 18.31 6.60
CA ILE A 130 30.67 17.52 7.80
C ILE A 130 31.63 17.84 8.93
N ARG A 131 32.92 17.90 8.67
CA ARG A 131 33.96 18.23 9.67
C ARG A 131 33.75 19.62 10.26
N GLU A 132 33.38 20.60 9.43
CA GLU A 132 33.06 21.94 9.90
C GLU A 132 31.79 21.95 10.75
N LYS A 133 30.71 21.32 10.25
CA LYS A 133 29.41 21.26 10.93
C LYS A 133 29.46 20.53 12.27
N TYR A 134 30.24 19.48 12.35
CA TYR A 134 30.36 18.61 13.54
C TYR A 134 31.76 18.68 14.19
N SER A 135 32.45 19.81 14.06
CA SER A 135 33.80 19.99 14.55
C SER A 135 33.99 19.59 16.00
N PHE A 136 33.00 19.82 16.87
CA PHE A 136 33.00 19.37 18.26
C PHE A 136 33.12 17.84 18.37
N MET A 137 32.44 17.05 17.56
CA MET A 137 32.54 15.60 17.60
C MET A 137 33.94 15.13 17.21
N TYR A 138 34.60 15.75 16.24
CA TYR A 138 35.96 15.45 15.83
C TYR A 138 37.01 15.81 16.90
N GLN A 139 36.68 16.71 17.83
CA GLN A 139 37.56 17.05 18.96
C GLN A 139 37.41 16.10 20.16
N VAL A 140 36.21 15.55 20.36
CA VAL A 140 35.86 14.78 21.57
C VAL A 140 35.93 13.28 21.34
N LEU A 141 35.59 12.79 20.13
CA LEU A 141 35.56 11.36 19.84
C LEU A 141 36.92 10.86 19.33
N PRO A 142 37.30 9.60 19.68
CA PRO A 142 38.50 8.98 19.14
C PRO A 142 38.49 8.92 17.61
N PRO A 143 39.66 9.09 16.95
CA PRO A 143 39.76 9.06 15.49
C PRO A 143 39.18 7.80 14.85
N GLU A 144 39.31 6.64 15.49
CA GLU A 144 38.77 5.37 14.98
C GLU A 144 37.22 5.37 14.97
N VAL A 145 36.59 6.01 15.95
CA VAL A 145 35.14 6.16 16.03
C VAL A 145 34.67 7.08 14.94
N MET A 146 35.35 8.20 14.72
CA MET A 146 34.99 9.13 13.63
C MET A 146 35.18 8.50 12.25
N ALA A 147 36.25 7.74 12.03
CA ALA A 147 36.48 7.02 10.78
C ALA A 147 35.32 6.04 10.43
N ASN A 148 34.68 5.44 11.43
CA ASN A 148 33.52 4.56 11.25
C ASN A 148 32.21 5.32 11.07
N LEU A 149 32.09 6.52 11.62
CA LEU A 149 30.86 7.34 11.53
C LEU A 149 30.83 8.20 10.26
N GLU A 150 31.99 8.66 9.79
CA GLU A 150 32.10 9.60 8.65
C GLU A 150 31.38 9.10 7.38
N PRO A 151 31.51 7.83 6.95
CA PRO A 151 30.76 7.33 5.79
C PRO A 151 29.24 7.39 5.96
N THR A 152 28.75 7.11 7.17
CA THR A 152 27.33 7.22 7.50
C THR A 152 26.86 8.67 7.47
N MET A 153 27.67 9.59 7.98
CA MET A 153 27.38 11.03 7.96
C MET A 153 27.36 11.59 6.53
N VAL A 154 28.29 11.15 5.66
CA VAL A 154 28.32 11.47 4.23
C VAL A 154 27.04 10.99 3.56
N TRP A 155 26.65 9.74 3.81
CA TRP A 155 25.40 9.18 3.24
C TRP A 155 24.16 9.99 3.70
N HIS A 156 24.06 10.29 5.00
CA HIS A 156 22.95 11.11 5.53
C HIS A 156 22.93 12.50 4.89
N TRP A 157 24.09 13.12 4.77
CA TRP A 157 24.18 14.45 4.14
C TRP A 157 23.68 14.40 2.68
N ARG A 158 24.09 13.40 1.90
CA ARG A 158 23.64 13.21 0.53
C ARG A 158 22.11 13.04 0.47
N VAL A 159 21.54 12.17 1.29
CA VAL A 159 20.09 11.94 1.36
C VAL A 159 19.33 13.22 1.73
N GLU A 160 19.84 14.01 2.66
CA GLU A 160 19.24 15.30 3.03
C GLU A 160 19.18 16.29 1.86
N HIS A 161 20.13 16.21 0.92
CA HIS A 161 20.21 17.10 -0.24
C HIS A 161 19.61 16.49 -1.52
N MET A 162 19.09 15.27 -1.50
CA MET A 162 18.30 14.70 -2.58
C MET A 162 16.91 15.33 -2.63
N LYS A 163 16.33 15.31 -3.84
CA LYS A 163 14.95 15.78 -4.07
C LYS A 163 14.01 14.58 -4.04
N VAL A 164 12.93 14.69 -3.27
CA VAL A 164 11.81 13.74 -3.36
C VAL A 164 11.09 13.96 -4.69
N VAL A 165 11.07 12.94 -5.55
CA VAL A 165 10.44 12.99 -6.87
C VAL A 165 9.10 12.29 -6.91
N ALA A 166 8.91 11.25 -6.07
CA ALA A 166 7.63 10.58 -5.94
C ALA A 166 7.43 10.03 -4.52
N PRO A 167 6.20 10.10 -4.00
CA PRO A 167 5.83 9.37 -2.81
C PRO A 167 5.79 7.88 -3.16
N SER A 168 6.30 7.05 -2.26
CA SER A 168 6.24 5.60 -2.42
C SER A 168 6.07 4.90 -1.08
N MET A 169 5.43 3.74 -1.12
CA MET A 169 5.24 2.86 0.01
C MET A 169 5.75 1.46 -0.34
N VAL A 170 6.44 0.84 0.58
CA VAL A 170 6.88 -0.55 0.49
C VAL A 170 5.89 -1.45 1.19
N TYR A 171 5.42 -2.46 0.51
CA TYR A 171 4.57 -3.52 1.04
C TYR A 171 5.32 -4.85 0.90
N VAL A 172 5.48 -5.55 2.02
CA VAL A 172 6.17 -6.85 2.03
C VAL A 172 5.18 -7.95 1.65
N LYS A 173 5.51 -8.73 0.63
CA LYS A 173 4.71 -9.89 0.20
C LYS A 173 4.87 -11.09 1.13
N LYS A 174 4.06 -12.12 0.88
CA LYS A 174 4.13 -13.39 1.60
C LYS A 174 5.46 -14.12 1.41
N ASP A 175 6.09 -13.97 0.25
CA ASP A 175 7.38 -14.56 -0.13
C ASP A 175 8.59 -13.70 0.26
N ASP A 176 8.39 -12.69 1.11
CA ASP A 176 9.38 -11.72 1.57
C ASP A 176 9.92 -10.78 0.47
N SER A 177 9.40 -10.86 -0.75
CA SER A 177 9.60 -9.81 -1.77
C SER A 177 8.78 -8.56 -1.42
N ALA A 178 8.98 -7.46 -2.14
CA ALA A 178 8.30 -6.21 -1.85
C ALA A 178 7.68 -5.57 -3.09
N TYR A 179 6.52 -4.94 -2.90
CA TYR A 179 5.95 -3.98 -3.84
C TYR A 179 6.39 -2.57 -3.47
N LEU A 180 6.75 -1.79 -4.46
CA LEU A 180 6.87 -0.35 -4.35
C LEU A 180 5.68 0.28 -5.08
N ARG A 181 4.84 1.04 -4.38
CA ARG A 181 3.66 1.68 -4.96
C ARG A 181 3.58 3.15 -4.57
N ASP A 182 3.13 3.98 -5.49
CA ASP A 182 2.68 5.33 -5.16
C ASP A 182 1.33 5.23 -4.43
N PRO A 183 1.25 5.67 -3.16
CA PRO A 183 0.04 5.49 -2.37
C PRO A 183 -1.15 6.32 -2.89
N VAL A 184 -0.91 7.48 -3.50
CA VAL A 184 -2.00 8.36 -4.02
C VAL A 184 -2.64 7.73 -5.24
N ILE A 185 -1.80 7.39 -6.24
CA ILE A 185 -2.28 6.78 -7.48
C ILE A 185 -2.90 5.42 -7.20
N SER A 186 -2.26 4.64 -6.31
CA SER A 186 -2.74 3.30 -5.99
C SER A 186 -4.08 3.31 -5.27
N VAL A 187 -4.27 4.17 -4.27
CA VAL A 187 -5.53 4.26 -3.51
C VAL A 187 -6.69 4.63 -4.44
N ASP A 188 -6.50 5.59 -5.34
CA ASP A 188 -7.54 6.01 -6.28
C ASP A 188 -7.89 4.87 -7.26
N TYR A 189 -6.89 4.24 -7.84
CA TYR A 189 -7.07 3.09 -8.71
C TYR A 189 -7.76 1.91 -7.99
N ASP A 190 -7.29 1.57 -6.79
CA ASP A 190 -7.83 0.44 -6.02
C ASP A 190 -9.29 0.69 -5.62
N LEU A 191 -9.68 1.94 -5.29
CA LEU A 191 -11.06 2.30 -5.05
C LEU A 191 -11.93 2.15 -6.31
N GLN A 192 -11.44 2.55 -7.48
CA GLN A 192 -12.17 2.37 -8.74
C GLN A 192 -12.41 0.89 -9.04
N VAL A 193 -11.41 0.03 -8.85
CA VAL A 193 -11.54 -1.41 -9.08
C VAL A 193 -12.53 -2.04 -8.09
N VAL A 194 -12.45 -1.70 -6.80
CA VAL A 194 -13.42 -2.20 -5.81
C VAL A 194 -14.83 -1.73 -6.13
N THR A 195 -15.01 -0.48 -6.52
CA THR A 195 -16.32 0.04 -6.92
C THR A 195 -16.86 -0.74 -8.11
N ALA A 196 -16.06 -1.01 -9.14
CA ALA A 196 -16.48 -1.82 -10.29
C ALA A 196 -16.87 -3.26 -9.88
N ILE A 197 -16.15 -3.87 -8.96
CA ILE A 197 -16.49 -5.20 -8.41
C ILE A 197 -17.82 -5.12 -7.64
N MET A 198 -17.99 -4.11 -6.78
CA MET A 198 -19.23 -3.90 -6.02
C MET A 198 -20.42 -3.73 -6.94
N ASP A 199 -20.32 -2.88 -7.95
CA ASP A 199 -21.37 -2.64 -8.93
C ASP A 199 -21.73 -3.92 -9.67
N ALA A 200 -20.73 -4.70 -10.09
CA ALA A 200 -20.95 -5.98 -10.74
C ALA A 200 -21.72 -6.98 -9.86
N PHE A 201 -21.38 -7.06 -8.56
CA PHE A 201 -22.11 -7.86 -7.59
C PHE A 201 -23.54 -7.36 -7.39
N LEU A 202 -23.72 -6.06 -7.12
CA LEU A 202 -25.02 -5.48 -6.81
C LEU A 202 -25.99 -5.58 -8.00
N VAL A 203 -25.52 -5.29 -9.20
CA VAL A 203 -26.32 -5.46 -10.40
C VAL A 203 -26.79 -6.90 -10.54
N ARG A 204 -25.92 -7.89 -10.39
CA ARG A 204 -26.28 -9.31 -10.54
C ARG A 204 -27.17 -9.83 -9.42
N LEU A 205 -27.00 -9.35 -8.19
CA LEU A 205 -27.79 -9.81 -7.05
C LEU A 205 -29.21 -9.23 -7.05
N PHE A 206 -29.41 -8.03 -7.59
CA PHE A 206 -30.67 -7.29 -7.44
C PHE A 206 -31.41 -6.99 -8.75
N SER A 207 -30.78 -7.17 -9.94
CA SER A 207 -31.44 -6.92 -11.23
C SER A 207 -32.57 -7.91 -11.54
N GLU A 208 -32.58 -9.09 -10.96
CA GLU A 208 -33.58 -10.14 -11.21
C GLU A 208 -34.88 -10.00 -10.39
N GLN A 209 -34.93 -9.02 -9.47
CA GLN A 209 -36.11 -8.85 -8.61
C GLN A 209 -37.19 -7.92 -9.20
N GLY A 210 -37.02 -7.43 -10.45
CA GLY A 210 -37.82 -6.35 -11.03
C GLY A 210 -38.83 -6.70 -12.10
N GLU A 211 -38.87 -7.91 -12.65
CA GLU A 211 -39.94 -8.29 -13.59
C GLU A 211 -40.81 -9.42 -13.02
N PRO A 212 -42.07 -9.12 -12.63
CA PRO A 212 -43.04 -10.17 -12.47
C PRO A 212 -43.26 -10.83 -13.84
N ALA A 213 -43.18 -12.17 -13.89
CA ALA A 213 -43.47 -12.93 -15.12
C ALA A 213 -44.78 -12.45 -15.73
N PRO A 214 -44.83 -12.20 -17.06
CA PRO A 214 -46.06 -11.85 -17.69
C PRO A 214 -47.06 -13.01 -17.53
N SER A 215 -48.21 -12.68 -16.94
CA SER A 215 -49.36 -13.55 -16.71
C SER A 215 -50.04 -13.96 -18.03
#